data_0ae696e9e1db803999a0a88db1fb0fa5
#
_entry.id   0ae696e9e1db803999a0a88db1fb0fa5
#
_cell.length_a   1.000
_cell.length_b   1.000
_cell.length_c   1.000
_cell.angle_alpha   90.00
_cell.angle_beta   90.00
_cell.angle_gamma   90.00
#
_symmetry.space_group_name_H-M   'P 1'
#
loop_
_entity.id
_entity.type
_entity.pdbx_description
1 polymer ?
#
loop_
_entity_poly.entity_id
_entity_poly.type
_entity_poly.pdbx_seq_one_letter_code
_entity_poly.pdbx_strand_id
1 'polypeptide(L)'
;MNKDRLREEIAEDEGCKYEIYLDHLNLPTCGIGHLILETDEEYGKPVGTVVEQERVRKLFALDMAVTIDECKVLYEDFDDLPEECQHIICNMMFNMGRPRLSKFKGMKAGVDARDWNKAADEMVDSRWYTQVPNRARRLVDRMRALHTEE
;
A
#
# COMPACT_ATOMS: atom_id res chain seq x y z
N MET A 1 -12.75 4.12 -9.31
CA MET A 1 -11.79 4.55 -8.26
C MET A 1 -10.94 5.70 -8.76
N ASN A 2 -10.78 6.72 -7.95
CA ASN A 2 -9.93 7.87 -8.30
C ASN A 2 -8.46 7.51 -8.11
N LYS A 3 -7.80 7.06 -9.18
CA LYS A 3 -6.40 6.61 -9.13
C LYS A 3 -5.41 7.75 -8.89
N ASP A 4 -5.72 8.97 -9.32
CA ASP A 4 -4.84 10.12 -9.09
C ASP A 4 -4.78 10.46 -7.59
N ARG A 5 -5.92 10.48 -6.91
CA ARG A 5 -5.98 10.70 -5.47
C ARG A 5 -5.25 9.57 -4.72
N LEU A 6 -5.44 8.33 -5.15
CA LEU A 6 -4.75 7.19 -4.54
C LEU A 6 -3.23 7.31 -4.68
N ARG A 7 -2.74 7.67 -5.86
CA ARG A 7 -1.31 7.86 -6.09
C ARG A 7 -0.73 8.96 -5.21
N GLU A 8 -1.43 10.09 -5.10
CA GLU A 8 -1.00 11.20 -4.24
C GLU A 8 -0.87 10.76 -2.78
N GLU A 9 -1.86 10.06 -2.26
CA GLU A 9 -1.86 9.56 -0.88
C GLU A 9 -0.70 8.61 -0.62
N ILE A 10 -0.49 7.64 -1.50
CA ILE A 10 0.58 6.65 -1.34
C ILE A 10 1.95 7.31 -1.49
N ALA A 11 2.12 8.21 -2.45
CA ALA A 11 3.37 8.94 -2.63
C ALA A 11 3.72 9.77 -1.39
N GLU A 12 2.74 10.40 -0.77
CA GLU A 12 2.94 11.15 0.46
C GLU A 12 3.38 10.24 1.60
N ASP A 13 2.77 9.07 1.74
CA ASP A 13 3.11 8.11 2.78
C ASP A 13 4.47 7.46 2.57
N GLU A 14 4.84 7.13 1.34
CA GLU A 14 6.11 6.45 1.01
C GLU A 14 7.28 7.41 0.90
N GLY A 15 7.04 8.67 0.58
CA GLY A 15 8.08 9.62 0.23
C GLY A 15 8.62 9.37 -1.17
N CYS A 16 9.50 10.26 -1.63
CA CYS A 16 10.10 10.16 -2.96
C CYS A 16 11.58 10.52 -2.90
N LYS A 17 12.44 9.61 -3.38
CA LYS A 17 13.89 9.85 -3.47
C LYS A 17 14.37 9.51 -4.87
N TYR A 18 15.11 10.43 -5.48
CA TYR A 18 15.67 10.25 -6.82
C TYR A 18 17.06 9.63 -6.77
N GLU A 19 17.22 8.66 -5.90
CA GLU A 19 18.46 7.91 -5.72
C GLU A 19 18.19 6.55 -5.11
N ILE A 20 19.13 5.65 -5.24
CA ILE A 20 19.08 4.34 -4.57
C ILE A 20 19.42 4.57 -3.10
N TYR A 21 18.57 4.03 -2.22
CA TYR A 21 18.77 4.08 -0.77
C TYR A 21 18.38 2.73 -0.16
N LEU A 22 18.74 2.53 1.08
CA LEU A 22 18.31 1.36 1.85
C LEU A 22 17.08 1.70 2.67
N ASP A 23 16.07 0.84 2.62
CA ASP A 23 14.87 1.01 3.45
C ASP A 23 15.17 0.58 4.90
N HIS A 24 14.13 0.59 5.75
CA HIS A 24 14.27 0.21 7.17
C HIS A 24 14.70 -1.25 7.38
N LEU A 25 14.57 -2.10 6.36
CA LEU A 25 15.03 -3.49 6.36
C LEU A 25 16.39 -3.66 5.67
N ASN A 26 17.07 -2.55 5.33
CA ASN A 26 18.33 -2.54 4.58
C ASN A 26 18.22 -3.13 3.18
N LEU A 27 17.05 -3.02 2.55
CA LEU A 27 16.82 -3.47 1.18
C LEU A 27 16.98 -2.32 0.20
N PRO A 28 17.66 -2.54 -0.96
CA PRO A 28 17.81 -1.50 -1.98
C PRO A 28 16.46 -1.04 -2.51
N THR A 29 16.25 0.26 -2.47
CA THR A 29 14.98 0.91 -2.78
C THR A 29 15.25 2.18 -3.55
N CYS A 30 14.29 2.66 -4.34
CA CYS A 30 14.40 3.96 -5.01
C CYS A 30 13.01 4.55 -5.26
N GLY A 31 12.99 5.83 -5.60
CA GLY A 31 11.79 6.54 -5.98
C GLY A 31 10.75 6.59 -4.89
N ILE A 32 9.55 6.14 -5.20
CA ILE A 32 8.41 6.14 -4.29
C ILE A 32 8.24 4.72 -3.74
N GLY A 33 9.11 4.38 -2.79
CA GLY A 33 9.03 3.09 -2.10
C GLY A 33 9.21 1.87 -3.00
N HIS A 34 9.90 2.00 -4.14
CA HIS A 34 10.09 0.88 -5.05
C HIS A 34 11.23 -0.01 -4.59
N LEU A 35 10.92 -1.26 -4.19
CA LEU A 35 11.92 -2.28 -3.92
C LEU A 35 12.58 -2.71 -5.23
N ILE A 36 13.91 -2.56 -5.32
CA ILE A 36 14.65 -2.89 -6.54
C ILE A 36 14.70 -4.40 -6.72
N LEU A 37 14.23 -4.87 -7.88
CA LEU A 37 14.18 -6.28 -8.24
C LEU A 37 15.37 -6.64 -9.14
N GLU A 38 15.71 -7.95 -9.21
CA GLU A 38 16.78 -8.44 -10.08
C GLU A 38 16.57 -8.05 -11.56
N THR A 39 15.31 -7.89 -11.97
CA THR A 39 14.94 -7.51 -13.34
C THR A 39 15.03 -6.01 -13.61
N ASP A 40 15.22 -5.19 -12.56
CA ASP A 40 15.33 -3.73 -12.71
C ASP A 40 16.74 -3.33 -13.16
N GLU A 41 16.83 -2.29 -13.97
CA GLU A 41 18.12 -1.76 -14.41
C GLU A 41 18.96 -1.21 -13.25
N GLU A 42 18.33 -0.83 -12.15
CA GLU A 42 19.01 -0.34 -10.94
C GLU A 42 19.66 -1.45 -10.11
N TYR A 43 19.34 -2.71 -10.39
CA TYR A 43 19.84 -3.84 -9.59
C TYR A 43 21.36 -3.90 -9.58
N GLY A 44 21.92 -4.03 -8.38
CA GLY A 44 23.37 -4.13 -8.20
C GLY A 44 24.12 -2.81 -8.20
N LYS A 45 23.44 -1.68 -8.48
CA LYS A 45 24.08 -0.37 -8.43
C LYS A 45 24.20 0.10 -6.97
N PRO A 46 25.26 0.88 -6.64
CA PRO A 46 25.48 1.30 -5.26
C PRO A 46 24.45 2.30 -4.74
N VAL A 47 24.28 2.33 -3.43
CA VAL A 47 23.48 3.35 -2.75
C VAL A 47 24.01 4.74 -3.14
N GLY A 48 23.10 5.67 -3.39
CA GLY A 48 23.41 7.02 -3.85
C GLY A 48 23.39 7.18 -5.36
N THR A 49 23.28 6.08 -6.13
CA THR A 49 23.13 6.18 -7.59
C THR A 49 21.85 6.94 -7.92
N VAL A 50 21.96 7.97 -8.77
CA VAL A 50 20.82 8.81 -9.17
C VAL A 50 19.82 7.98 -9.98
N VAL A 51 18.54 8.16 -9.69
CA VAL A 51 17.42 7.60 -10.45
C VAL A 51 16.61 8.77 -10.99
N GLU A 52 16.51 8.86 -12.31
CA GLU A 52 15.86 9.99 -12.97
C GLU A 52 14.36 10.07 -12.66
N GLN A 53 13.81 11.28 -12.69
CA GLN A 53 12.41 11.54 -12.38
C GLN A 53 11.46 10.71 -13.26
N GLU A 54 11.75 10.60 -14.57
CA GLU A 54 10.93 9.80 -15.48
C GLU A 54 10.95 8.31 -15.11
N ARG A 55 12.10 7.80 -14.67
CA ARG A 55 12.23 6.42 -14.22
C ARG A 55 11.40 6.18 -12.94
N VAL A 56 11.44 7.11 -12.01
CA VAL A 56 10.65 7.05 -10.77
C VAL A 56 9.16 7.01 -11.11
N ARG A 57 8.69 7.86 -12.00
CA ARG A 57 7.28 7.85 -12.44
C ARG A 57 6.88 6.52 -13.05
N LYS A 58 7.73 5.99 -13.93
CA LYS A 58 7.45 4.71 -14.58
C LYS A 58 7.36 3.56 -13.58
N LEU A 59 8.30 3.48 -12.66
CA LEU A 59 8.31 2.46 -11.62
C LEU A 59 7.07 2.56 -10.73
N PHE A 60 6.71 3.77 -10.33
CA PHE A 60 5.53 3.99 -9.49
C PHE A 60 4.25 3.58 -10.20
N ALA A 61 4.11 3.93 -11.49
CA ALA A 61 2.94 3.52 -12.27
C ALA A 61 2.82 1.99 -12.36
N LEU A 62 3.93 1.30 -12.58
CA LEU A 62 3.96 -0.16 -12.60
C LEU A 62 3.61 -0.75 -11.24
N ASP A 63 4.19 -0.21 -10.17
CA ASP A 63 3.94 -0.68 -8.81
C ASP A 63 2.48 -0.49 -8.42
N MET A 64 1.87 0.64 -8.82
CA MET A 64 0.46 0.90 -8.57
C MET A 64 -0.44 -0.09 -9.31
N ALA A 65 -0.13 -0.39 -10.57
CA ALA A 65 -0.90 -1.37 -11.34
C ALA A 65 -0.85 -2.76 -10.69
N VAL A 66 0.33 -3.20 -10.28
CA VAL A 66 0.51 -4.47 -9.56
C VAL A 66 -0.25 -4.47 -8.25
N THR A 67 -0.17 -3.37 -7.50
CA THR A 67 -0.86 -3.22 -6.21
C THR A 67 -2.37 -3.40 -6.37
N ILE A 68 -2.96 -2.73 -7.35
CA ILE A 68 -4.40 -2.82 -7.60
C ILE A 68 -4.79 -4.26 -8.01
N ASP A 69 -4.01 -4.88 -8.89
CA ASP A 69 -4.26 -6.26 -9.31
C ASP A 69 -4.19 -7.24 -8.13
N GLU A 70 -3.23 -7.07 -7.25
CA GLU A 70 -3.10 -7.91 -6.06
C GLU A 70 -4.23 -7.68 -5.05
N CYS A 71 -4.74 -6.47 -4.94
CA CYS A 71 -5.95 -6.19 -4.15
C CYS A 71 -7.15 -6.96 -4.67
N LYS A 72 -7.32 -7.04 -5.98
CA LYS A 72 -8.41 -7.78 -6.61
C LYS A 72 -8.28 -9.30 -6.42
N VAL A 73 -7.05 -9.80 -6.33
CA VAL A 73 -6.80 -11.21 -6.03
C VAL A 73 -7.20 -11.51 -4.57
N LEU A 74 -6.83 -10.64 -3.65
CA LEU A 74 -7.11 -10.85 -2.23
C LEU A 74 -8.57 -10.59 -1.87
N TYR A 75 -9.18 -9.58 -2.45
CA TYR A 75 -10.59 -9.19 -2.25
C TYR A 75 -11.33 -9.38 -3.57
N GLU A 76 -12.02 -10.51 -3.71
CA GLU A 76 -12.67 -10.91 -4.96
C GLU A 76 -13.71 -9.89 -5.44
N ASP A 77 -14.37 -9.20 -4.51
CA ASP A 77 -15.36 -8.16 -4.77
C ASP A 77 -14.79 -6.73 -4.65
N PHE A 78 -13.48 -6.57 -4.85
CA PHE A 78 -12.79 -5.30 -4.65
C PHE A 78 -13.49 -4.12 -5.34
N ASP A 79 -13.92 -4.31 -6.59
CA ASP A 79 -14.57 -3.25 -7.36
C ASP A 79 -15.93 -2.84 -6.80
N ASP A 80 -16.56 -3.69 -5.99
CA ASP A 80 -17.86 -3.41 -5.36
C ASP A 80 -17.72 -2.78 -3.97
N LEU A 81 -16.50 -2.66 -3.45
CA LEU A 81 -16.26 -2.02 -2.17
C LEU A 81 -16.42 -0.50 -2.27
N PRO A 82 -16.80 0.18 -1.18
CA PRO A 82 -16.75 1.63 -1.15
C PRO A 82 -15.36 2.13 -1.57
N GLU A 83 -15.32 3.24 -2.33
CA GLU A 83 -14.05 3.76 -2.84
C GLU A 83 -13.03 4.01 -1.73
N GLU A 84 -13.47 4.56 -0.61
CA GLU A 84 -12.59 4.79 0.54
C GLU A 84 -11.97 3.49 1.05
N CYS A 85 -12.74 2.41 1.09
CA CYS A 85 -12.24 1.07 1.46
C CYS A 85 -11.22 0.57 0.45
N GLN A 86 -11.48 0.76 -0.84
CA GLN A 86 -10.52 0.40 -1.89
C GLN A 86 -9.18 1.11 -1.69
N HIS A 87 -9.21 2.40 -1.37
CA HIS A 87 -8.01 3.19 -1.11
C HIS A 87 -7.24 2.69 0.11
N ILE A 88 -7.94 2.35 1.18
CA ILE A 88 -7.32 1.82 2.40
C ILE A 88 -6.59 0.50 2.10
N ILE A 89 -7.26 -0.41 1.40
CA ILE A 89 -6.68 -1.71 1.05
C ILE A 89 -5.47 -1.54 0.13
N CYS A 90 -5.56 -0.67 -0.88
CA CYS A 90 -4.43 -0.37 -1.76
C CYS A 90 -3.24 0.22 -1.01
N ASN A 91 -3.49 1.13 -0.07
CA ASN A 91 -2.44 1.76 0.73
C ASN A 91 -1.70 0.70 1.56
N MET A 92 -2.44 -0.19 2.21
CA MET A 92 -1.86 -1.29 2.99
C MET A 92 -1.11 -2.28 2.08
N MET A 93 -1.69 -2.62 0.92
CA MET A 93 -1.06 -3.53 -0.04
C MET A 93 0.27 -2.99 -0.56
N PHE A 94 0.31 -1.71 -0.91
CA PHE A 94 1.54 -1.06 -1.35
C PHE A 94 2.60 -1.07 -0.25
N ASN A 95 2.19 -0.82 0.99
CA ASN A 95 3.08 -0.76 2.15
C ASN A 95 3.69 -2.12 2.49
N MET A 96 2.89 -3.18 2.53
CA MET A 96 3.34 -4.44 3.10
C MET A 96 3.38 -5.62 2.10
N GLY A 97 2.74 -5.51 0.97
CA GLY A 97 2.66 -6.59 -0.03
C GLY A 97 1.62 -7.66 0.30
N ARG A 98 1.27 -8.44 -0.71
CA ARG A 98 0.21 -9.44 -0.62
C ARG A 98 0.49 -10.55 0.41
N PRO A 99 1.71 -11.11 0.52
CA PRO A 99 1.96 -12.16 1.51
C PRO A 99 1.65 -11.74 2.94
N ARG A 100 1.97 -10.51 3.31
CA ARG A 100 1.69 -9.98 4.65
C ARG A 100 0.22 -9.60 4.80
N LEU A 101 -0.35 -8.89 3.82
CA LEU A 101 -1.75 -8.45 3.90
C LEU A 101 -2.71 -9.64 3.89
N SER A 102 -2.36 -10.73 3.22
CA SER A 102 -3.19 -11.95 3.20
C SER A 102 -3.37 -12.56 4.59
N LYS A 103 -2.51 -12.23 5.54
CA LYS A 103 -2.61 -12.71 6.93
C LYS A 103 -3.64 -11.93 7.74
N PHE A 104 -4.13 -10.81 7.24
CA PHE A 104 -5.16 -10.00 7.89
C PHE A 104 -6.55 -10.60 7.67
N LYS A 105 -6.73 -11.82 8.15
CA LYS A 105 -7.96 -12.59 7.93
C LYS A 105 -9.18 -12.01 8.63
N GLY A 106 -8.99 -11.48 9.84
CA GLY A 106 -10.06 -10.81 10.58
C GLY A 106 -10.52 -9.52 9.91
N MET A 107 -9.57 -8.72 9.41
CA MET A 107 -9.88 -7.54 8.61
C MET A 107 -10.68 -7.91 7.36
N LYS A 108 -10.23 -8.94 6.64
CA LYS A 108 -10.93 -9.41 5.44
C LYS A 108 -12.35 -9.86 5.76
N ALA A 109 -12.54 -10.62 6.83
CA ALA A 109 -13.86 -11.03 7.25
C ALA A 109 -14.78 -9.84 7.56
N GLY A 110 -14.25 -8.83 8.23
CA GLY A 110 -14.97 -7.59 8.51
C GLY A 110 -15.35 -6.84 7.23
N VAL A 111 -14.42 -6.67 6.31
CA VAL A 111 -14.69 -6.01 5.03
C VAL A 111 -15.72 -6.79 4.20
N ASP A 112 -15.57 -8.10 4.11
CA ASP A 112 -16.49 -8.96 3.35
C ASP A 112 -17.92 -8.88 3.91
N ALA A 113 -18.05 -8.74 5.23
CA ALA A 113 -19.34 -8.57 5.89
C ALA A 113 -19.84 -7.14 5.94
N ARG A 114 -19.04 -6.19 5.44
CA ARG A 114 -19.31 -4.73 5.56
C ARG A 114 -19.40 -4.29 7.02
N ASP A 115 -18.69 -4.99 7.90
CA ASP A 115 -18.55 -4.65 9.31
C ASP A 115 -17.26 -3.85 9.49
N TRP A 116 -17.38 -2.55 9.30
CA TRP A 116 -16.23 -1.64 9.25
C TRP A 116 -15.52 -1.51 10.61
N ASN A 117 -16.29 -1.57 11.69
CA ASN A 117 -15.71 -1.54 13.04
C ASN A 117 -14.89 -2.80 13.32
N LYS A 118 -15.39 -3.96 12.91
CA LYS A 118 -14.63 -5.19 13.04
C LYS A 118 -13.34 -5.15 12.22
N ALA A 119 -13.43 -4.69 10.97
CA ALA A 119 -12.25 -4.54 10.11
C ALA A 119 -11.22 -3.63 10.77
N ALA A 120 -11.66 -2.48 11.29
CA ALA A 120 -10.79 -1.52 11.97
C ALA A 120 -10.16 -2.11 13.24
N ASP A 121 -10.92 -2.81 14.05
CA ASP A 121 -10.41 -3.46 15.26
C ASP A 121 -9.31 -4.48 14.94
N GLU A 122 -9.50 -5.25 13.89
CA GLU A 122 -8.51 -6.23 13.44
C GLU A 122 -7.25 -5.56 12.88
N MET A 123 -7.40 -4.40 12.24
CA MET A 123 -6.25 -3.60 11.77
C MET A 123 -5.41 -3.11 12.95
N VAL A 124 -6.05 -2.69 14.04
CA VAL A 124 -5.38 -2.26 15.27
C VAL A 124 -4.60 -3.40 15.89
N ASP A 125 -5.16 -4.60 15.88
CA ASP A 125 -4.55 -5.80 16.48
C ASP A 125 -3.54 -6.43 15.51
N SER A 126 -2.50 -5.67 15.15
CA SER A 126 -1.49 -6.12 14.22
C SER A 126 -0.13 -5.48 14.50
N ARG A 127 0.95 -6.12 14.06
CA ARG A 127 2.29 -5.53 14.12
C ARG A 127 2.39 -4.30 13.24
N TRP A 128 1.73 -4.30 12.11
CA TRP A 128 1.68 -3.16 11.19
C TRP A 128 1.26 -1.88 11.92
N TYR A 129 0.25 -1.97 12.79
CA TYR A 129 -0.24 -0.82 13.55
C TYR A 129 0.84 -0.20 14.44
N THR A 130 1.75 -1.01 14.96
CA THR A 130 2.87 -0.52 15.79
C THR A 130 4.10 -0.14 14.97
N GLN A 131 4.27 -0.71 13.78
CA GLN A 131 5.41 -0.42 12.90
C GLN A 131 5.27 0.93 12.18
N VAL A 132 4.07 1.26 11.74
CA VAL A 132 3.76 2.52 11.03
C VAL A 132 2.57 3.24 11.69
N PRO A 133 2.72 3.68 12.95
CA PRO A 133 1.59 4.11 13.77
C PRO A 133 0.79 5.28 13.20
N ASN A 134 1.47 6.28 12.63
CA ASN A 134 0.75 7.44 12.06
C ASN A 134 -0.05 7.08 10.83
N ARG A 135 0.55 6.32 9.92
CA ARG A 135 -0.10 5.83 8.71
C ARG A 135 -1.26 4.88 9.07
N ALA A 136 -0.99 3.94 9.96
CA ALA A 136 -1.97 2.95 10.39
C ALA A 136 -3.17 3.58 11.07
N ARG A 137 -2.97 4.54 11.98
CA ARG A 137 -4.08 5.25 12.63
C ARG A 137 -4.98 5.97 11.64
N ARG A 138 -4.40 6.66 10.66
CA ARG A 138 -5.19 7.35 9.65
C ARG A 138 -6.06 6.37 8.86
N LEU A 139 -5.50 5.23 8.48
CA LEU A 139 -6.24 4.22 7.73
C LEU A 139 -7.31 3.55 8.59
N VAL A 140 -7.02 3.27 9.85
CA VAL A 140 -8.00 2.72 10.80
C VAL A 140 -9.17 3.68 10.99
N ASP A 141 -8.89 4.96 11.20
CA ASP A 141 -9.94 5.96 11.39
C ASP A 141 -10.84 6.06 10.16
N ARG A 142 -10.26 5.99 8.96
CA ARG A 142 -11.01 5.99 7.71
C ARG A 142 -11.88 4.72 7.57
N MET A 143 -11.37 3.58 7.99
CA MET A 143 -12.13 2.32 7.97
C MET A 143 -13.35 2.41 8.91
N ARG A 144 -13.17 2.93 10.13
CA ARG A 144 -14.27 3.11 11.09
C ARG A 144 -15.32 4.08 10.60
N ALA A 145 -14.92 5.09 9.84
CA ALA A 145 -15.83 6.11 9.34
C ALA A 145 -16.65 5.65 8.14
N LEU A 146 -16.37 4.47 7.60
CA LEU A 146 -17.11 3.94 6.47
C LEU A 146 -18.56 3.62 6.85
N HIS A 147 -19.44 3.92 5.90
CA HIS A 147 -20.84 3.56 5.99
C HIS A 147 -21.20 2.74 4.76
N THR A 148 -21.95 1.67 4.97
CA THR A 148 -22.52 0.96 3.85
C THR A 148 -23.77 1.72 3.42
N GLU A 149 -23.81 2.17 2.19
CA GLU A 149 -25.01 2.79 1.65
C GLU A 149 -26.09 1.73 1.48
N GLU A 150 -27.22 2.03 1.99
CA GLU A 150 -28.41 1.19 1.90
C GLU A 150 -29.28 1.53 0.68
#